data_2575ac723b403f985e7c46775d656174
#
_entry.id   2575ac723b403f985e7c46775d656174
#
_cell.length_a   1.000
_cell.length_b   1.000
_cell.length_c   1.000
_cell.angle_alpha   90.00
_cell.angle_beta   90.00
_cell.angle_gamma   90.00
#
_symmetry.space_group_name_H-M   'P 1'
#
loop_
_entity.id
_entity.type
_entity.pdbx_description
1 polymer ?
#
loop_
_entity_poly.entity_id
_entity_poly.type
_entity_poly.pdbx_seq_one_letter_code
_entity_poly.pdbx_strand_id
1 'polypeptide(L)'
;MIVNFLNYISETLQSPIIYEIWNIFLIDYCYLFYHYVFKIDFTNTARWFLLHSIVNMIVVYYAIDDVKLCIQNSSECYKMPWNDNSIKVYNYAFLLHIYHCVFFKLTKDDIVHHTLMVGICGTLCYLLQSILSSLALFFLSGLPGGIDYFLLYLVKKNKLKSIVEKNMYTILSAYFRSPGCILTTFIGLNGISDYYNNGRYYKLLLLISTLSLIFWNGQYYLLKSHESYIRKSI
;
A
#
# COMPACT_ATOMS: atom_id res chain seq x y z
N MET A 1 11.99 -11.46 37.77
CA MET A 1 11.31 -12.13 36.67
C MET A 1 10.03 -11.40 36.26
N ILE A 2 9.06 -11.16 37.16
CA ILE A 2 7.80 -10.44 36.86
C ILE A 2 8.04 -9.00 36.38
N VAL A 3 8.92 -8.22 37.02
CA VAL A 3 9.24 -6.85 36.61
C VAL A 3 9.83 -6.81 35.21
N ASN A 4 10.74 -7.73 34.85
CA ASN A 4 11.32 -7.80 33.51
C ASN A 4 10.27 -8.19 32.47
N PHE A 5 9.31 -9.03 32.81
CA PHE A 5 8.19 -9.40 31.95
C PHE A 5 7.22 -8.23 31.75
N LEU A 6 6.90 -7.46 32.81
CA LEU A 6 6.06 -6.27 32.71
C LEU A 6 6.74 -5.16 31.90
N ASN A 7 8.06 -4.96 32.07
CA ASN A 7 8.82 -4.00 31.26
C ASN A 7 8.83 -4.43 29.77
N TYR A 8 9.08 -5.71 29.48
CA TYR A 8 9.01 -6.23 28.12
C TYR A 8 7.62 -6.03 27.48
N ILE A 9 6.54 -6.31 28.22
CA ILE A 9 5.17 -6.03 27.74
C ILE A 9 4.99 -4.53 27.49
N SER A 10 5.44 -3.67 28.41
CA SER A 10 5.32 -2.22 28.26
C SER A 10 6.07 -1.71 27.04
N GLU A 11 7.31 -2.15 26.82
CA GLU A 11 8.11 -1.80 25.65
C GLU A 11 7.46 -2.34 24.35
N THR A 12 6.94 -3.55 24.37
CA THR A 12 6.23 -4.14 23.24
C THR A 12 4.94 -3.36 22.91
N LEU A 13 4.16 -2.98 23.92
CA LEU A 13 2.94 -2.18 23.76
C LEU A 13 3.20 -0.75 23.28
N GLN A 14 4.41 -0.22 23.49
CA GLN A 14 4.86 1.09 23.02
C GLN A 14 5.53 1.03 21.64
N SER A 15 5.67 -0.17 21.05
CA SER A 15 6.24 -0.28 19.70
C SER A 15 5.33 0.40 18.66
N PRO A 16 5.88 1.15 17.70
CA PRO A 16 5.09 1.85 16.67
C PRO A 16 4.10 0.92 15.98
N ILE A 17 4.50 -0.30 15.63
CA ILE A 17 3.68 -1.27 14.92
C ILE A 17 2.37 -1.64 15.66
N ILE A 18 2.36 -1.58 16.99
CA ILE A 18 1.16 -1.87 17.78
C ILE A 18 0.15 -0.73 17.66
N TYR A 19 0.59 0.52 17.60
CA TYR A 19 -0.31 1.64 17.36
C TYR A 19 -0.99 1.55 16.01
N GLU A 20 -0.27 1.15 14.97
CA GLU A 20 -0.85 1.00 13.63
C GLU A 20 -1.84 -0.16 13.57
N ILE A 21 -1.54 -1.29 14.22
CA ILE A 21 -2.49 -2.40 14.36
C ILE A 21 -3.76 -1.94 15.08
N TRP A 22 -3.64 -1.27 16.22
CA TRP A 22 -4.78 -0.76 16.99
C TRP A 22 -5.60 0.25 16.18
N ASN A 23 -4.97 1.12 15.42
CA ASN A 23 -5.67 2.07 14.55
C ASN A 23 -6.51 1.34 13.49
N ILE A 24 -5.97 0.30 12.85
CA ILE A 24 -6.72 -0.51 11.88
C ILE A 24 -7.93 -1.18 12.56
N PHE A 25 -7.73 -1.79 13.73
CA PHE A 25 -8.82 -2.37 14.51
C PHE A 25 -9.86 -1.33 14.93
N LEU A 26 -9.44 -0.16 15.36
CA LEU A 26 -10.33 0.92 15.78
C LEU A 26 -11.19 1.43 14.61
N ILE A 27 -10.59 1.64 13.44
CA ILE A 27 -11.32 2.07 12.23
C ILE A 27 -12.38 1.03 11.88
N ASP A 28 -12.01 -0.24 11.87
CA ASP A 28 -12.92 -1.34 11.56
C ASP A 28 -14.01 -1.51 12.62
N TYR A 29 -13.65 -1.40 13.89
CA TYR A 29 -14.62 -1.44 15.00
C TYR A 29 -15.62 -0.27 14.93
N CYS A 30 -15.15 0.95 14.65
CA CYS A 30 -16.03 2.11 14.48
C CYS A 30 -17.03 1.89 13.33
N TYR A 31 -16.60 1.28 12.24
CA TYR A 31 -17.49 0.90 11.14
C TYR A 31 -18.55 -0.12 11.58
N LEU A 32 -18.15 -1.19 12.28
CA LEU A 32 -19.07 -2.21 12.80
C LEU A 32 -20.05 -1.62 13.80
N PHE A 33 -19.56 -0.80 14.73
CA PHE A 33 -20.39 -0.12 15.73
C PHE A 33 -21.43 0.79 15.08
N TYR A 34 -21.02 1.61 14.10
CA TYR A 34 -21.92 2.46 13.33
C TYR A 34 -23.05 1.66 12.67
N HIS A 35 -22.72 0.55 12.00
CA HIS A 35 -23.72 -0.30 11.36
C HIS A 35 -24.65 -0.96 12.36
N TYR A 36 -24.14 -1.40 13.49
CA TYR A 36 -24.94 -2.00 14.56
C TYR A 36 -25.95 -1.00 15.17
N VAL A 37 -25.47 0.19 15.52
CA VAL A 37 -26.28 1.23 16.15
C VAL A 37 -27.38 1.75 15.23
N PHE A 38 -27.04 2.03 13.98
CA PHE A 38 -27.97 2.62 13.00
C PHE A 38 -28.75 1.57 12.19
N LYS A 39 -28.58 0.27 12.48
CA LYS A 39 -29.24 -0.85 11.79
C LYS A 39 -29.17 -0.76 10.27
N ILE A 40 -28.03 -0.32 9.74
CA ILE A 40 -27.79 -0.16 8.30
C ILE A 40 -27.34 -1.51 7.73
N ASP A 41 -27.75 -1.83 6.51
CA ASP A 41 -27.34 -3.06 5.83
C ASP A 41 -25.81 -3.22 5.80
N PHE A 42 -25.37 -4.38 6.26
CA PHE A 42 -23.97 -4.74 6.41
C PHE A 42 -23.54 -5.75 5.34
N THR A 43 -22.43 -5.50 4.69
CA THR A 43 -21.74 -6.51 3.88
C THR A 43 -20.24 -6.49 4.19
N ASN A 44 -19.64 -7.65 4.41
CA ASN A 44 -18.19 -7.77 4.67
C ASN A 44 -17.35 -7.17 3.54
N THR A 45 -17.82 -7.23 2.30
CA THR A 45 -17.11 -6.64 1.15
C THR A 45 -17.11 -5.10 1.22
N ALA A 46 -18.24 -4.47 1.57
CA ALA A 46 -18.29 -3.00 1.73
C ALA A 46 -17.41 -2.55 2.91
N ARG A 47 -17.44 -3.31 4.02
CA ARG A 47 -16.58 -3.09 5.18
C ARG A 47 -15.10 -3.09 4.77
N TRP A 48 -14.67 -4.14 4.05
CA TRP A 48 -13.31 -4.26 3.57
C TRP A 48 -12.89 -3.09 2.69
N PHE A 49 -13.73 -2.71 1.73
CA PHE A 49 -13.42 -1.61 0.82
C PHE A 49 -13.29 -0.27 1.54
N LEU A 50 -14.16 0.03 2.50
CA LEU A 50 -14.03 1.28 3.26
C LEU A 50 -12.78 1.28 4.14
N LEU A 51 -12.50 0.18 4.86
CA LEU A 51 -11.30 0.05 5.66
C LEU A 51 -10.04 0.25 4.80
N HIS A 52 -9.98 -0.42 3.66
CA HIS A 52 -8.85 -0.31 2.72
C HIS A 52 -8.68 1.12 2.21
N SER A 53 -9.77 1.79 1.87
CA SER A 53 -9.75 3.19 1.44
C SER A 53 -9.17 4.10 2.51
N ILE A 54 -9.66 4.02 3.74
CA ILE A 54 -9.20 4.87 4.86
C ILE A 54 -7.71 4.63 5.15
N VAL A 55 -7.28 3.37 5.26
CA VAL A 55 -5.87 3.05 5.55
C VAL A 55 -4.95 3.50 4.40
N ASN A 56 -5.36 3.35 3.15
CA ASN A 56 -4.59 3.88 2.02
C ASN A 56 -4.47 5.41 2.05
N MET A 57 -5.49 6.14 2.50
CA MET A 57 -5.38 7.59 2.69
C MET A 57 -4.45 7.96 3.85
N ILE A 58 -4.36 7.13 4.90
CA ILE A 58 -3.35 7.28 5.95
C ILE A 58 -1.94 7.06 5.38
N VAL A 59 -1.76 6.06 4.50
CA VAL A 59 -0.49 5.85 3.76
C VAL A 59 -0.13 7.10 2.95
N VAL A 60 -1.10 7.70 2.23
CA VAL A 60 -0.87 8.96 1.48
C VAL A 60 -0.39 10.08 2.41
N TYR A 61 -1.06 10.26 3.55
CA TYR A 61 -0.74 11.31 4.51
C TYR A 61 0.71 11.23 5.00
N TYR A 62 1.15 10.04 5.41
CA TYR A 62 2.53 9.86 5.88
C TYR A 62 3.57 9.81 4.75
N ALA A 63 3.19 9.40 3.53
CA ALA A 63 4.12 9.31 2.40
C ALA A 63 4.43 10.65 1.74
N ILE A 64 3.58 11.68 1.90
CA ILE A 64 3.64 12.90 1.09
C ILE A 64 4.97 13.64 1.20
N ASP A 65 5.58 13.67 2.37
CA ASP A 65 6.86 14.35 2.58
C ASP A 65 8.02 13.55 2.00
N ASP A 66 7.99 12.21 2.10
CA ASP A 66 8.95 11.34 1.42
C ASP A 66 8.85 11.46 -0.10
N VAL A 67 7.61 11.57 -0.65
CA VAL A 67 7.38 11.81 -2.08
C VAL A 67 8.03 13.12 -2.53
N LYS A 68 7.81 14.22 -1.81
CA LYS A 68 8.45 15.51 -2.09
C LYS A 68 9.97 15.40 -2.04
N LEU A 69 10.49 14.77 -0.99
CA LEU A 69 11.93 14.60 -0.78
C LEU A 69 12.56 13.74 -1.89
N CYS A 70 11.91 12.65 -2.32
CA CYS A 70 12.37 11.84 -3.43
C CYS A 70 12.37 12.57 -4.78
N ILE A 71 11.39 13.44 -5.03
CA ILE A 71 11.34 14.24 -6.25
C ILE A 71 12.44 15.30 -6.25
N GLN A 72 12.63 16.00 -5.13
CA GLN A 72 13.66 17.04 -4.97
C GLN A 72 15.07 16.48 -5.04
N ASN A 73 15.29 15.27 -4.55
CA ASN A 73 16.60 14.61 -4.47
C ASN A 73 16.61 13.28 -5.24
N SER A 74 16.13 13.30 -6.47
CA SER A 74 15.91 12.08 -7.25
C SER A 74 17.17 11.24 -7.50
N SER A 75 18.35 11.87 -7.54
CA SER A 75 19.65 11.16 -7.68
C SER A 75 20.06 10.39 -6.42
N GLU A 76 19.55 10.75 -5.25
CA GLU A 76 19.97 10.23 -3.95
C GLU A 76 18.87 9.45 -3.20
N CYS A 77 17.61 9.55 -3.66
CA CYS A 77 16.43 9.00 -2.98
C CYS A 77 16.57 7.50 -2.66
N TYR A 78 17.19 6.72 -3.57
CA TYR A 78 17.36 5.27 -3.40
C TYR A 78 18.18 4.86 -2.18
N LYS A 79 19.07 5.74 -1.70
CA LYS A 79 19.93 5.49 -0.52
C LYS A 79 19.52 6.24 0.74
N MET A 80 18.53 7.14 0.67
CA MET A 80 18.00 7.81 1.84
C MET A 80 17.29 6.80 2.74
N PRO A 81 17.69 6.68 4.03
CA PRO A 81 17.10 5.72 4.95
C PRO A 81 15.65 6.04 5.29
N TRP A 82 14.91 5.06 5.74
CA TRP A 82 13.59 5.29 6.32
C TRP A 82 13.66 6.26 7.49
N ASN A 83 12.68 7.12 7.55
CA ASN A 83 12.34 7.96 8.72
C ASN A 83 11.07 7.42 9.39
N ASP A 84 10.61 8.05 10.46
CA ASP A 84 9.42 7.64 11.20
C ASP A 84 8.15 7.56 10.33
N ASN A 85 8.02 8.47 9.36
CA ASN A 85 6.89 8.45 8.43
C ASN A 85 6.99 7.29 7.43
N SER A 86 8.19 7.01 6.91
CA SER A 86 8.42 5.86 6.02
C SER A 86 8.08 4.54 6.69
N ILE A 87 8.44 4.38 7.96
CA ILE A 87 8.11 3.21 8.77
C ILE A 87 6.60 3.06 8.91
N LYS A 88 5.87 4.15 9.20
CA LYS A 88 4.41 4.13 9.28
C LYS A 88 3.76 3.79 7.95
N VAL A 89 4.24 4.37 6.84
CA VAL A 89 3.78 4.05 5.47
C VAL A 89 3.88 2.54 5.20
N TYR A 90 5.05 1.98 5.49
CA TYR A 90 5.29 0.55 5.31
C TYR A 90 4.38 -0.29 6.21
N ASN A 91 4.33 0.03 7.50
CA ASN A 91 3.54 -0.71 8.49
C ASN A 91 2.05 -0.71 8.15
N TYR A 92 1.45 0.44 7.87
CA TYR A 92 0.03 0.50 7.50
C TYR A 92 -0.27 -0.31 6.24
N ALA A 93 0.55 -0.18 5.20
CA ALA A 93 0.36 -0.94 3.97
C ALA A 93 0.48 -2.46 4.21
N PHE A 94 1.50 -2.89 4.96
CA PHE A 94 1.74 -4.31 5.26
C PHE A 94 0.66 -4.90 6.18
N LEU A 95 0.37 -4.22 7.30
CA LEU A 95 -0.59 -4.68 8.30
C LEU A 95 -2.02 -4.74 7.77
N LEU A 96 -2.42 -3.83 6.89
CA LEU A 96 -3.72 -3.88 6.22
C LEU A 96 -3.91 -5.18 5.45
N HIS A 97 -2.88 -5.64 4.75
CA HIS A 97 -2.95 -6.87 3.98
C HIS A 97 -2.92 -8.12 4.88
N ILE A 98 -2.16 -8.10 5.98
CA ILE A 98 -2.23 -9.16 7.01
C ILE A 98 -3.64 -9.20 7.61
N TYR A 99 -4.19 -8.05 7.95
CA TYR A 99 -5.56 -7.92 8.45
C TYR A 99 -6.58 -8.52 7.47
N HIS A 100 -6.40 -8.27 6.16
CA HIS A 100 -7.21 -8.89 5.11
C HIS A 100 -7.14 -10.41 5.16
N CYS A 101 -5.94 -10.97 5.25
CA CYS A 101 -5.75 -12.43 5.30
C CYS A 101 -6.43 -13.07 6.51
N VAL A 102 -6.50 -12.38 7.64
CA VAL A 102 -7.04 -12.93 8.90
C VAL A 102 -8.56 -12.77 8.98
N PHE A 103 -9.10 -11.62 8.58
CA PHE A 103 -10.50 -11.25 8.86
C PHE A 103 -11.43 -11.29 7.65
N PHE A 104 -10.91 -11.49 6.44
CA PHE A 104 -11.71 -11.49 5.23
C PHE A 104 -11.41 -12.70 4.33
N LYS A 105 -12.38 -13.06 3.48
CA LYS A 105 -12.20 -14.14 2.52
C LYS A 105 -11.36 -13.66 1.33
N LEU A 106 -10.24 -14.32 1.08
CA LEU A 106 -9.37 -14.03 -0.04
C LEU A 106 -9.89 -14.66 -1.35
N THR A 107 -9.76 -13.91 -2.44
CA THR A 107 -9.89 -14.43 -3.80
C THR A 107 -8.55 -14.98 -4.30
N LYS A 108 -8.55 -15.69 -5.44
CA LYS A 108 -7.29 -16.13 -6.07
C LYS A 108 -6.38 -14.94 -6.44
N ASP A 109 -6.97 -13.85 -6.92
CA ASP A 109 -6.24 -12.63 -7.27
C ASP A 109 -5.61 -11.99 -6.03
N ASP A 110 -6.31 -11.99 -4.89
CA ASP A 110 -5.76 -11.50 -3.62
C ASP A 110 -4.55 -12.32 -3.18
N ILE A 111 -4.63 -13.67 -3.28
CA ILE A 111 -3.52 -14.55 -2.92
C ILE A 111 -2.28 -14.25 -3.76
N VAL A 112 -2.43 -14.13 -5.09
CA VAL A 112 -1.31 -13.79 -5.98
C VAL A 112 -0.74 -12.42 -5.63
N HIS A 113 -1.62 -11.42 -5.46
CA HIS A 113 -1.21 -10.06 -5.07
C HIS A 113 -0.48 -10.03 -3.74
N HIS A 114 -1.04 -10.68 -2.71
CA HIS A 114 -0.41 -10.71 -1.37
C HIS A 114 0.93 -11.44 -1.41
N THR A 115 1.06 -12.53 -2.15
CA THR A 115 2.33 -13.26 -2.26
C THR A 115 3.41 -12.40 -2.94
N LEU A 116 3.10 -11.80 -4.09
CA LEU A 116 4.09 -11.06 -4.88
C LEU A 116 4.38 -9.69 -4.29
N MET A 117 3.34 -8.92 -3.93
CA MET A 117 3.52 -7.52 -3.56
C MET A 117 3.71 -7.30 -2.06
N VAL A 118 3.04 -8.08 -1.22
CA VAL A 118 3.21 -7.96 0.23
C VAL A 118 4.34 -8.87 0.70
N GLY A 119 4.29 -10.15 0.34
CA GLY A 119 5.30 -11.13 0.76
C GLY A 119 6.68 -10.83 0.17
N ILE A 120 6.81 -10.81 -1.16
CA ILE A 120 8.12 -10.66 -1.81
C ILE A 120 8.54 -9.18 -1.85
N CYS A 121 7.78 -8.31 -2.52
CA CYS A 121 8.16 -6.91 -2.69
C CYS A 121 8.23 -6.17 -1.34
N GLY A 122 7.30 -6.43 -0.42
CA GLY A 122 7.33 -5.89 0.93
C GLY A 122 8.60 -6.29 1.69
N THR A 123 9.00 -7.57 1.64
CA THR A 123 10.26 -8.02 2.25
C THR A 123 11.48 -7.35 1.64
N LEU A 124 11.52 -7.20 0.32
CA LEU A 124 12.61 -6.49 -0.36
C LEU A 124 12.69 -5.02 0.06
N CYS A 125 11.56 -4.32 0.17
CA CYS A 125 11.50 -2.95 0.68
C CYS A 125 11.99 -2.85 2.13
N TYR A 126 11.60 -3.82 2.98
CA TYR A 126 12.07 -3.90 4.36
C TYR A 126 13.59 -4.09 4.47
N LEU A 127 14.18 -4.89 3.60
CA LEU A 127 15.62 -5.11 3.56
C LEU A 127 16.41 -3.92 2.99
N LEU A 128 15.81 -3.16 2.06
CA LEU A 128 16.40 -1.94 1.50
C LEU A 128 16.34 -0.75 2.47
N GLN A 129 15.25 -0.61 3.23
CA GLN A 129 14.97 0.49 4.17
C GLN A 129 15.20 1.89 3.58
N SER A 130 14.75 2.09 2.35
CA SER A 130 14.86 3.37 1.64
C SER A 130 13.50 4.07 1.52
N ILE A 131 13.47 5.41 1.64
CA ILE A 131 12.28 6.24 1.43
C ILE A 131 11.67 6.06 0.03
N LEU A 132 12.41 5.49 -0.91
CA LEU A 132 11.91 5.09 -2.23
C LEU A 132 10.69 4.15 -2.12
N SER A 133 10.61 3.34 -1.05
CA SER A 133 9.44 2.49 -0.79
C SER A 133 8.18 3.31 -0.46
N SER A 134 8.31 4.45 0.22
CA SER A 134 7.18 5.36 0.47
C SER A 134 6.67 5.98 -0.82
N LEU A 135 7.58 6.39 -1.73
CA LEU A 135 7.22 6.85 -3.07
C LEU A 135 6.48 5.75 -3.84
N ALA A 136 6.99 4.51 -3.80
CA ALA A 136 6.33 3.37 -4.42
C ALA A 136 4.93 3.15 -3.85
N LEU A 137 4.78 3.06 -2.54
CA LEU A 137 3.50 2.80 -1.87
C LEU A 137 2.48 3.91 -2.08
N PHE A 138 2.91 5.17 -2.19
CA PHE A 138 2.04 6.28 -2.54
C PHE A 138 1.33 6.05 -3.87
N PHE A 139 2.05 5.58 -4.89
CA PHE A 139 1.50 5.34 -6.24
C PHE A 139 0.92 3.92 -6.43
N LEU A 140 1.44 2.91 -5.75
CA LEU A 140 0.94 1.53 -5.87
C LEU A 140 -0.43 1.35 -5.23
N SER A 141 -0.57 1.78 -3.97
CA SER A 141 -1.75 1.54 -3.16
C SER A 141 -2.34 2.82 -2.57
N GLY A 142 -1.52 3.78 -2.16
CA GLY A 142 -1.95 4.97 -1.43
C GLY A 142 -3.04 5.75 -2.15
N LEU A 143 -2.67 6.68 -3.01
CA LEU A 143 -3.62 7.60 -3.66
C LEU A 143 -4.60 6.87 -4.59
N PRO A 144 -4.16 6.06 -5.58
CA PRO A 144 -5.09 5.40 -6.47
C PRO A 144 -5.95 4.36 -5.75
N GLY A 145 -5.37 3.60 -4.80
CA GLY A 145 -6.10 2.62 -4.02
C GLY A 145 -7.09 3.26 -3.06
N GLY A 146 -6.72 4.34 -2.37
CA GLY A 146 -7.62 5.06 -1.47
C GLY A 146 -8.89 5.53 -2.18
N ILE A 147 -8.76 6.12 -3.36
CA ILE A 147 -9.89 6.59 -4.17
C ILE A 147 -10.69 5.41 -4.73
N ASP A 148 -10.02 4.42 -5.33
CA ASP A 148 -10.69 3.29 -5.98
C ASP A 148 -11.51 2.45 -4.98
N TYR A 149 -10.94 2.09 -3.84
CA TYR A 149 -11.65 1.35 -2.80
C TYR A 149 -12.83 2.14 -2.20
N PHE A 150 -12.75 3.47 -2.13
CA PHE A 150 -13.90 4.29 -1.76
C PHE A 150 -15.03 4.19 -2.80
N LEU A 151 -14.70 4.27 -4.08
CA LEU A 151 -15.69 4.11 -5.15
C LEU A 151 -16.30 2.70 -5.15
N LEU A 152 -15.50 1.65 -4.93
CA LEU A 152 -15.98 0.28 -4.77
C LEU A 152 -16.93 0.16 -3.57
N TYR A 153 -16.63 0.82 -2.44
CA TYR A 153 -17.54 0.91 -1.31
C TYR A 153 -18.88 1.51 -1.71
N LEU A 154 -18.88 2.64 -2.44
CA LEU A 154 -20.12 3.30 -2.92
C LEU A 154 -20.90 2.38 -3.88
N VAL A 155 -20.22 1.64 -4.74
CA VAL A 155 -20.87 0.63 -5.62
C VAL A 155 -21.54 -0.46 -4.78
N LYS A 156 -20.88 -0.98 -3.75
CA LYS A 156 -21.45 -2.01 -2.85
C LYS A 156 -22.61 -1.50 -2.01
N LYS A 157 -22.69 -0.19 -1.78
CA LYS A 157 -23.82 0.48 -1.12
C LYS A 157 -24.91 0.93 -2.10
N ASN A 158 -24.84 0.56 -3.38
CA ASN A 158 -25.76 0.97 -4.45
C ASN A 158 -25.87 2.51 -4.62
N LYS A 159 -24.84 3.26 -4.20
CA LYS A 159 -24.77 4.73 -4.34
C LYS A 159 -24.04 5.17 -5.60
N LEU A 160 -23.33 4.27 -6.25
CA LEU A 160 -22.58 4.55 -7.49
C LEU A 160 -22.77 3.39 -8.48
N LYS A 161 -22.90 3.70 -9.77
CA LYS A 161 -22.93 2.67 -10.83
C LYS A 161 -21.53 2.08 -11.02
N SER A 162 -21.42 0.76 -11.13
CA SER A 162 -20.15 0.06 -11.30
C SER A 162 -19.35 0.53 -12.53
N ILE A 163 -20.02 0.93 -13.61
CA ILE A 163 -19.34 1.45 -14.81
C ILE A 163 -18.57 2.76 -14.52
N VAL A 164 -19.09 3.62 -13.65
CA VAL A 164 -18.42 4.87 -13.26
C VAL A 164 -17.16 4.56 -12.44
N GLU A 165 -17.24 3.62 -11.50
CA GLU A 165 -16.07 3.17 -10.74
C GLU A 165 -15.02 2.56 -11.69
N LYS A 166 -15.40 1.68 -12.64
CA LYS A 166 -14.46 1.08 -13.59
C LYS A 166 -13.77 2.11 -14.48
N ASN A 167 -14.50 3.14 -14.92
CA ASN A 167 -13.91 4.25 -15.66
C ASN A 167 -12.89 5.03 -14.81
N MET A 168 -13.24 5.36 -13.57
CA MET A 168 -12.31 6.05 -12.64
C MET A 168 -11.09 5.21 -12.31
N TYR A 169 -11.27 3.90 -12.07
CA TYR A 169 -10.16 2.96 -11.86
C TYR A 169 -9.19 2.95 -13.05
N THR A 170 -9.71 2.98 -14.28
CA THR A 170 -8.90 3.09 -15.51
C THR A 170 -8.11 4.39 -15.55
N ILE A 171 -8.77 5.52 -15.26
CA ILE A 171 -8.13 6.85 -15.21
C ILE A 171 -7.03 6.87 -14.13
N LEU A 172 -7.32 6.41 -12.91
CA LEU A 172 -6.35 6.35 -11.82
C LEU A 172 -5.16 5.45 -12.16
N SER A 173 -5.40 4.33 -12.84
CA SER A 173 -4.32 3.42 -13.26
C SER A 173 -3.45 4.02 -14.35
N ALA A 174 -4.06 4.69 -15.35
CA ALA A 174 -3.35 5.27 -16.49
C ALA A 174 -2.57 6.54 -16.14
N TYR A 175 -3.11 7.40 -15.28
CA TYR A 175 -2.53 8.73 -15.01
C TYR A 175 -1.83 8.87 -13.67
N PHE A 176 -2.01 7.92 -12.73
CA PHE A 176 -1.38 7.98 -11.41
C PHE A 176 -0.57 6.74 -11.11
N ARG A 177 -1.18 5.56 -11.07
CA ARG A 177 -0.48 4.34 -10.65
C ARG A 177 0.66 3.98 -11.61
N SER A 178 0.37 3.76 -12.89
CA SER A 178 1.38 3.34 -13.85
C SER A 178 2.49 4.40 -14.03
N PRO A 179 2.20 5.70 -14.27
CA PRO A 179 3.26 6.71 -14.36
C PRO A 179 4.05 6.87 -13.05
N GLY A 180 3.42 6.77 -11.89
CA GLY A 180 4.09 6.85 -10.59
C GLY A 180 5.02 5.65 -10.35
N CYS A 181 4.62 4.45 -10.75
CA CYS A 181 5.49 3.25 -10.69
C CYS A 181 6.68 3.38 -11.65
N ILE A 182 6.48 3.94 -12.85
CA ILE A 182 7.55 4.23 -13.80
C ILE A 182 8.51 5.28 -13.22
N LEU A 183 8.00 6.38 -12.65
CA LEU A 183 8.79 7.42 -12.00
C LEU A 183 9.62 6.84 -10.85
N THR A 184 9.01 6.04 -9.97
CA THR A 184 9.71 5.38 -8.87
C THR A 184 10.83 4.48 -9.37
N THR A 185 10.55 3.70 -10.42
CA THR A 185 11.56 2.83 -11.05
C THR A 185 12.69 3.67 -11.61
N PHE A 186 12.38 4.74 -12.37
CA PHE A 186 13.39 5.62 -12.97
C PHE A 186 14.30 6.27 -11.92
N ILE A 187 13.71 6.79 -10.83
CA ILE A 187 14.48 7.36 -9.70
C ILE A 187 15.38 6.29 -9.07
N GLY A 188 14.87 5.08 -8.87
CA GLY A 188 15.63 3.98 -8.28
C GLY A 188 16.81 3.50 -9.14
N LEU A 189 16.74 3.63 -10.48
CA LEU A 189 17.83 3.24 -11.39
C LEU A 189 19.15 3.97 -11.11
N ASN A 190 19.10 5.19 -10.52
CA ASN A 190 20.29 5.91 -10.08
C ASN A 190 21.15 5.11 -9.10
N GLY A 191 20.54 4.21 -8.32
CA GLY A 191 21.25 3.35 -7.38
C GLY A 191 22.06 2.22 -8.02
N ILE A 192 21.80 1.86 -9.27
CA ILE A 192 22.46 0.72 -9.94
C ILE A 192 23.96 0.97 -10.06
N SER A 193 24.35 2.10 -10.64
CA SER A 193 25.75 2.47 -10.82
C SER A 193 26.47 2.64 -9.47
N ASP A 194 25.83 3.30 -8.50
CA ASP A 194 26.42 3.51 -7.18
C ASP A 194 26.67 2.18 -6.46
N TYR A 195 25.68 1.30 -6.38
CA TYR A 195 25.86 0.01 -5.71
C TYR A 195 26.84 -0.92 -6.42
N TYR A 196 26.86 -0.90 -7.75
CA TYR A 196 27.81 -1.68 -8.56
C TYR A 196 29.26 -1.20 -8.34
N ASN A 197 29.52 0.09 -8.50
CA ASN A 197 30.87 0.68 -8.38
C ASN A 197 31.43 0.58 -6.95
N ASN A 198 30.57 0.57 -5.94
CA ASN A 198 30.97 0.41 -4.54
C ASN A 198 30.97 -1.05 -4.05
N GLY A 199 30.83 -2.04 -4.96
CA GLY A 199 30.85 -3.46 -4.61
C GLY A 199 29.69 -3.93 -3.74
N ARG A 200 28.57 -3.16 -3.66
CA ARG A 200 27.41 -3.47 -2.83
C ARG A 200 26.40 -4.36 -3.59
N TYR A 201 26.86 -5.48 -4.11
CA TYR A 201 26.07 -6.35 -5.00
C TYR A 201 24.78 -6.86 -4.37
N TYR A 202 24.78 -7.11 -3.06
CA TYR A 202 23.56 -7.51 -2.36
C TYR A 202 22.46 -6.41 -2.44
N LYS A 203 22.83 -5.13 -2.15
CA LYS A 203 21.88 -4.01 -2.28
C LYS A 203 21.45 -3.78 -3.71
N LEU A 204 22.36 -3.98 -4.67
CA LEU A 204 22.04 -3.91 -6.09
C LEU A 204 20.98 -4.94 -6.48
N LEU A 205 21.13 -6.20 -6.05
CA LEU A 205 20.15 -7.26 -6.33
C LEU A 205 18.79 -6.93 -5.71
N LEU A 206 18.76 -6.50 -4.44
CA LEU A 206 17.53 -6.09 -3.77
C LEU A 206 16.84 -4.95 -4.53
N LEU A 207 17.61 -3.91 -4.92
CA LEU A 207 17.08 -2.76 -5.64
C LEU A 207 16.48 -3.18 -6.98
N ILE A 208 17.22 -3.91 -7.82
CA ILE A 208 16.73 -4.36 -9.14
C ILE A 208 15.45 -5.19 -8.99
N SER A 209 15.43 -6.13 -8.05
CA SER A 209 14.25 -6.99 -7.81
C SER A 209 13.04 -6.16 -7.37
N THR A 210 13.22 -5.20 -6.46
CA THR A 210 12.16 -4.30 -6.00
C THR A 210 11.62 -3.45 -7.14
N LEU A 211 12.50 -2.80 -7.91
CA LEU A 211 12.11 -1.95 -9.03
C LEU A 211 11.38 -2.72 -10.12
N SER A 212 11.82 -3.95 -10.42
CA SER A 212 11.14 -4.81 -11.38
C SER A 212 9.71 -5.15 -10.96
N LEU A 213 9.48 -5.45 -9.69
CA LEU A 213 8.14 -5.73 -9.17
C LEU A 213 7.26 -4.47 -9.14
N ILE A 214 7.81 -3.31 -8.77
CA ILE A 214 7.07 -2.03 -8.79
C ILE A 214 6.64 -1.70 -10.23
N PHE A 215 7.57 -1.76 -11.19
CA PHE A 215 7.28 -1.52 -12.60
C PHE A 215 6.21 -2.47 -13.11
N TRP A 216 6.41 -3.78 -12.93
CA TRP A 216 5.47 -4.81 -13.36
C TRP A 216 4.07 -4.58 -12.78
N ASN A 217 3.97 -4.25 -11.49
CA ASN A 217 2.69 -3.99 -10.84
C ASN A 217 1.93 -2.82 -11.50
N GLY A 218 2.62 -1.72 -11.77
CA GLY A 218 2.02 -0.56 -12.46
C GLY A 218 1.44 -0.94 -13.82
N GLN A 219 2.17 -1.72 -14.64
CA GLN A 219 1.74 -2.14 -15.96
C GLN A 219 0.62 -3.20 -15.90
N TYR A 220 0.74 -4.18 -14.99
CA TYR A 220 -0.26 -5.21 -14.80
C TYR A 220 -1.64 -4.62 -14.45
N TYR A 221 -1.70 -3.70 -13.47
CA TYR A 221 -2.97 -3.08 -13.08
C TYR A 221 -3.49 -2.08 -14.10
N LEU A 222 -2.65 -1.46 -14.91
CA LEU A 222 -3.08 -0.65 -16.05
C LEU A 222 -3.87 -1.51 -17.04
N LEU A 223 -3.33 -2.64 -17.47
CA LEU A 223 -4.02 -3.55 -18.38
C LEU A 223 -5.30 -4.12 -17.76
N LYS A 224 -5.23 -4.57 -16.50
CA LYS A 224 -6.37 -5.14 -15.80
C LYS A 224 -7.52 -4.15 -15.61
N SER A 225 -7.22 -2.87 -15.41
CA SER A 225 -8.24 -1.82 -15.31
C SER A 225 -8.98 -1.61 -16.62
N HIS A 226 -8.25 -1.56 -17.74
CA HIS A 226 -8.84 -1.46 -19.08
C HIS A 226 -9.73 -2.65 -19.40
N GLU A 227 -9.26 -3.87 -19.18
CA GLU A 227 -10.09 -5.09 -19.38
C GLU A 227 -11.36 -5.06 -18.55
N SER A 228 -11.25 -4.65 -17.29
CA SER A 228 -12.39 -4.57 -16.37
C SER A 228 -13.43 -3.55 -16.83
N TYR A 229 -12.99 -2.39 -17.35
CA TYR A 229 -13.87 -1.36 -17.93
C TYR A 229 -14.57 -1.87 -19.20
N ILE A 230 -13.82 -2.44 -20.14
CA ILE A 230 -14.38 -2.97 -21.40
C ILE A 230 -15.43 -4.04 -21.12
N ARG A 231 -15.13 -5.03 -20.27
CA ARG A 231 -16.11 -6.09 -19.90
C ARG A 231 -17.38 -5.54 -19.25
N LYS A 232 -17.36 -4.36 -18.69
CA LYS A 232 -18.52 -3.74 -18.03
C LYS A 232 -19.28 -2.80 -18.93
N SER A 233 -18.67 -2.32 -20.03
CA SER A 233 -19.28 -1.42 -21.01
C SER A 233 -20.05 -2.15 -22.12
N ILE A 234 -19.77 -3.44 -22.30
CA ILE A 234 -20.52 -4.35 -23.18
C ILE A 234 -21.64 -5.00 -22.38
#